data_95015e483913c4f66db8e5a37508cf55
#
_entry.id   95015e483913c4f66db8e5a37508cf55
#
_cell.length_a   1.000
_cell.length_b   1.000
_cell.length_c   1.000
_cell.angle_alpha   90.00
_cell.angle_beta   90.00
_cell.angle_gamma   90.00
#
_symmetry.space_group_name_H-M   'P 1'
#
loop_
_entity.id
_entity.type
_entity.pdbx_description
1 polymer ?
#
loop_
_entity_poly.entity_id
_entity_poly.type
_entity_poly.pdbx_seq_one_letter_code
_entity_poly.pdbx_strand_id
1 'polypeptide(L)'
;RPVMRTVLMAALLLLGTPLAADTIRLRADVWYPVNGDPGAVLPGFGIEALGKIWGEAGHRLDYSLMPWGRSLDAVRSGAADCVIGAYKADAPDLLFPQQPLGLDGVGVYVRAADQWRYDGPDSLARRSVAVISEYSYGETLDDWLAAPGNATRIQMAYGADALEGNIRKLLAGRVDVLLESPMIMTTLLARLELQRYVRLAGDGKPATPFYIACSASNPAAPDWLRQFDEGMLR
;
A
#
# COMPACT_ATOMS: atom_id res chain seq x y z
N ARG A 1 30.28 45.33 -58.52
CA ARG A 1 29.45 44.09 -58.41
C ARG A 1 29.39 43.70 -56.96
N PRO A 2 28.23 43.75 -56.27
CA PRO A 2 28.10 43.29 -54.89
C PRO A 2 27.85 41.79 -54.85
N VAL A 3 28.62 41.13 -54.01
CA VAL A 3 28.46 39.69 -53.69
C VAL A 3 27.41 39.56 -52.57
N MET A 4 26.29 38.98 -52.95
CA MET A 4 25.18 38.70 -52.03
C MET A 4 25.52 37.45 -51.22
N ARG A 5 25.79 37.60 -49.92
CA ARG A 5 25.97 36.49 -48.96
C ARG A 5 24.61 35.97 -48.52
N THR A 6 24.26 34.80 -49.02
CA THR A 6 23.07 34.05 -48.57
C THR A 6 23.38 33.46 -47.19
N VAL A 7 22.72 33.95 -46.15
CA VAL A 7 22.73 33.35 -44.81
C VAL A 7 21.72 32.23 -44.78
N LEU A 8 22.19 31.01 -44.77
CA LEU A 8 21.36 29.83 -44.60
C LEU A 8 21.04 29.68 -43.08
N MET A 9 19.83 30.01 -42.71
CA MET A 9 19.33 29.86 -41.33
C MET A 9 18.85 28.41 -41.17
N ALA A 10 19.69 27.55 -40.56
CA ALA A 10 19.32 26.18 -40.21
C ALA A 10 18.36 26.23 -39.02
N ALA A 11 17.08 26.01 -39.28
CA ALA A 11 16.06 25.80 -38.24
C ALA A 11 16.29 24.42 -37.63
N LEU A 12 16.84 24.38 -36.42
CA LEU A 12 16.98 23.18 -35.60
C LEU A 12 15.58 22.80 -35.09
N LEU A 13 14.87 21.91 -35.78
CA LEU A 13 13.67 21.26 -35.32
C LEU A 13 14.05 20.35 -34.15
N LEU A 14 13.82 20.82 -32.92
CA LEU A 14 13.79 19.98 -31.75
C LEU A 14 12.59 19.03 -31.86
N LEU A 15 12.83 17.88 -32.48
CA LEU A 15 11.92 16.73 -32.41
C LEU A 15 11.90 16.25 -30.95
N GLY A 16 11.02 16.81 -30.15
CA GLY A 16 10.65 16.23 -28.88
C GLY A 16 10.17 14.81 -29.15
N THR A 17 10.94 13.81 -28.72
CA THR A 17 10.48 12.42 -28.73
C THR A 17 9.16 12.37 -27.97
N PRO A 18 8.06 11.90 -28.57
CA PRO A 18 6.84 11.71 -27.81
C PRO A 18 7.16 10.74 -26.67
N LEU A 19 6.88 11.17 -25.44
CA LEU A 19 6.95 10.28 -24.28
C LEU A 19 6.01 9.12 -24.59
N ALA A 20 6.55 7.90 -24.69
CA ALA A 20 5.74 6.74 -24.99
C ALA A 20 4.66 6.59 -23.92
N ALA A 21 3.40 6.49 -24.34
CA ALA A 21 2.28 6.24 -23.46
C ALA A 21 2.35 4.78 -23.00
N ASP A 22 2.61 4.56 -21.71
CA ASP A 22 2.67 3.22 -21.13
C ASP A 22 1.32 2.84 -20.48
N THR A 23 1.06 1.54 -20.39
CA THR A 23 0.08 1.01 -19.46
C THR A 23 0.82 0.50 -18.24
N ILE A 24 0.58 1.14 -17.08
CA ILE A 24 1.23 0.78 -15.82
C ILE A 24 0.32 -0.20 -15.07
N ARG A 25 0.77 -1.43 -14.92
CA ARG A 25 0.04 -2.51 -14.26
C ARG A 25 0.29 -2.45 -12.77
N LEU A 26 -0.69 -1.93 -12.02
CA LEU A 26 -0.68 -1.83 -10.57
C LEU A 26 -1.47 -2.97 -9.95
N ARG A 27 -0.89 -3.68 -9.00
CA ARG A 27 -1.52 -4.78 -8.27
C ARG A 27 -1.43 -4.54 -6.77
N ALA A 28 -2.51 -4.81 -6.06
CA ALA A 28 -2.57 -4.74 -4.60
C ALA A 28 -3.80 -5.50 -4.09
N ASP A 29 -3.81 -5.88 -2.84
CA ASP A 29 -5.04 -6.28 -2.15
C ASP A 29 -5.84 -5.06 -1.68
N VAL A 30 -7.01 -5.29 -1.13
CA VAL A 30 -7.86 -4.19 -0.65
C VAL A 30 -7.27 -3.56 0.61
N TRP A 31 -6.97 -2.28 0.54
CA TRP A 31 -6.49 -1.47 1.64
C TRP A 31 -7.17 -0.09 1.64
N TYR A 32 -8.51 -0.10 1.70
CA TYR A 32 -9.31 1.11 1.62
C TYR A 32 -9.21 1.93 2.93
N PRO A 33 -9.00 3.24 2.90
CA PRO A 33 -9.29 4.18 1.79
C PRO A 33 -8.12 4.45 0.83
N VAL A 34 -6.98 3.79 0.94
CA VAL A 34 -5.86 3.99 0.03
C VAL A 34 -6.19 3.42 -1.35
N ASN A 35 -6.59 2.15 -1.39
CA ASN A 35 -7.03 1.46 -2.59
C ASN A 35 -8.10 0.40 -2.26
N GLY A 36 -9.12 0.32 -3.09
CA GLY A 36 -10.28 -0.55 -2.92
C GLY A 36 -10.73 -1.17 -4.22
N ASP A 37 -12.03 -1.34 -4.40
CA ASP A 37 -12.61 -1.93 -5.60
C ASP A 37 -12.27 -1.09 -6.84
N PRO A 38 -11.61 -1.69 -7.87
CA PRO A 38 -11.30 -1.00 -9.13
C PRO A 38 -12.52 -0.49 -9.89
N GLY A 39 -13.69 -1.11 -9.68
CA GLY A 39 -14.95 -0.72 -10.31
C GLY A 39 -15.73 0.37 -9.55
N ALA A 40 -15.28 0.75 -8.35
CA ALA A 40 -15.95 1.78 -7.57
C ALA A 40 -15.73 3.18 -8.16
N VAL A 41 -16.70 4.08 -7.93
CA VAL A 41 -16.58 5.51 -8.30
C VAL A 41 -15.42 6.17 -7.54
N LEU A 42 -15.19 5.75 -6.30
CA LEU A 42 -14.09 6.16 -5.45
C LEU A 42 -13.25 4.92 -5.11
N PRO A 43 -12.30 4.52 -5.96
CA PRO A 43 -11.51 3.31 -5.76
C PRO A 43 -10.45 3.46 -4.65
N GLY A 44 -10.32 4.64 -4.09
CA GLY A 44 -9.38 5.00 -3.03
C GLY A 44 -8.46 6.15 -3.44
N PHE A 45 -8.10 6.99 -2.45
CA PHE A 45 -7.35 8.22 -2.73
C PHE A 45 -6.00 7.97 -3.43
N GLY A 46 -5.35 6.84 -3.13
CA GLY A 46 -4.08 6.47 -3.78
C GLY A 46 -4.28 6.14 -5.25
N ILE A 47 -5.33 5.41 -5.59
CA ILE A 47 -5.66 5.09 -6.99
C ILE A 47 -6.06 6.33 -7.76
N GLU A 48 -6.84 7.22 -7.15
CA GLU A 48 -7.24 8.49 -7.76
C GLU A 48 -6.03 9.40 -8.02
N ALA A 49 -5.12 9.50 -7.05
CA ALA A 49 -3.87 10.26 -7.20
C ALA A 49 -2.99 9.72 -8.32
N LEU A 50 -2.77 8.40 -8.37
CA LEU A 50 -1.98 7.76 -9.42
C LEU A 50 -2.62 7.91 -10.80
N GLY A 51 -3.93 7.71 -10.89
CA GLY A 51 -4.68 7.88 -12.13
C GLY A 51 -4.57 9.30 -12.69
N LYS A 52 -4.62 10.31 -11.81
CA LYS A 52 -4.44 11.71 -12.18
C LYS A 52 -2.99 11.99 -12.61
N ILE A 53 -2.02 11.68 -11.76
CA ILE A 53 -0.59 12.01 -11.98
C ILE A 53 -0.07 11.33 -13.24
N TRP A 54 -0.25 10.02 -13.35
CA TRP A 54 0.22 9.28 -14.52
C TRP A 54 -0.62 9.53 -15.76
N GLY A 55 -1.93 9.79 -15.60
CA GLY A 55 -2.79 10.21 -16.71
C GLY A 55 -2.38 11.53 -17.33
N GLU A 56 -2.01 12.54 -16.52
CA GLU A 56 -1.45 13.82 -16.99
C GLU A 56 -0.10 13.65 -17.70
N ALA A 57 0.67 12.63 -17.34
CA ALA A 57 1.91 12.25 -18.02
C ALA A 57 1.68 11.41 -19.29
N GLY A 58 0.43 11.10 -19.62
CA GLY A 58 0.06 10.34 -20.83
C GLY A 58 -0.01 8.83 -20.65
N HIS A 59 0.17 8.31 -19.43
CA HIS A 59 0.09 6.90 -19.14
C HIS A 59 -1.34 6.45 -18.78
N ARG A 60 -1.60 5.17 -18.90
CA ARG A 60 -2.82 4.52 -18.46
C ARG A 60 -2.55 3.65 -17.23
N LEU A 61 -3.33 3.81 -16.17
CA LEU A 61 -3.28 2.94 -15.00
C LEU A 61 -4.16 1.70 -15.23
N ASP A 62 -3.56 0.52 -15.14
CA ASP A 62 -4.25 -0.78 -15.13
C ASP A 62 -4.17 -1.35 -13.70
N TYR A 63 -5.16 -0.97 -12.89
CA TYR A 63 -5.29 -1.41 -11.51
C TYR A 63 -6.21 -2.60 -11.38
N SER A 64 -5.74 -3.65 -10.70
CA SER A 64 -6.58 -4.79 -10.32
C SER A 64 -6.16 -5.38 -8.97
N LEU A 65 -7.11 -6.04 -8.31
CA LEU A 65 -6.89 -6.68 -7.02
C LEU A 65 -6.13 -8.00 -7.16
N MET A 66 -5.20 -8.19 -6.26
CA MET A 66 -4.41 -9.41 -6.12
C MET A 66 -3.94 -9.53 -4.67
N PRO A 67 -3.92 -10.71 -4.03
CA PRO A 67 -3.38 -10.88 -2.68
C PRO A 67 -1.97 -10.30 -2.56
N TRP A 68 -1.65 -9.68 -1.41
CA TRP A 68 -0.45 -8.87 -1.24
C TRP A 68 0.85 -9.59 -1.64
N GLY A 69 1.11 -10.78 -1.11
CA GLY A 69 2.31 -11.54 -1.47
C GLY A 69 2.41 -11.83 -2.95
N ARG A 70 1.29 -12.17 -3.61
CA ARG A 70 1.25 -12.36 -5.07
C ARG A 70 1.50 -11.07 -5.83
N SER A 71 1.04 -9.94 -5.32
CA SER A 71 1.31 -8.63 -5.91
C SER A 71 2.80 -8.31 -5.91
N LEU A 72 3.48 -8.56 -4.79
CA LEU A 72 4.94 -8.42 -4.68
C LEU A 72 5.68 -9.35 -5.64
N ASP A 73 5.29 -10.62 -5.69
CA ASP A 73 5.90 -11.61 -6.61
C ASP A 73 5.69 -11.24 -8.08
N ALA A 74 4.50 -10.74 -8.43
CA ALA A 74 4.21 -10.27 -9.78
C ALA A 74 5.09 -9.08 -10.19
N VAL A 75 5.32 -8.13 -9.28
CA VAL A 75 6.21 -6.98 -9.55
C VAL A 75 7.67 -7.42 -9.64
N ARG A 76 8.13 -8.31 -8.77
CA ARG A 76 9.48 -8.86 -8.79
C ARG A 76 9.79 -9.61 -10.07
N SER A 77 8.82 -10.39 -10.57
CA SER A 77 8.95 -11.16 -11.81
C SER A 77 8.70 -10.35 -13.09
N GLY A 78 8.21 -9.11 -12.98
CA GLY A 78 7.82 -8.30 -14.13
C GLY A 78 6.44 -8.64 -14.71
N ALA A 79 5.66 -9.52 -14.08
CA ALA A 79 4.27 -9.82 -14.47
C ALA A 79 3.32 -8.64 -14.17
N ALA A 80 3.69 -7.80 -13.20
CA ALA A 80 3.10 -6.49 -12.94
C ALA A 80 4.22 -5.44 -12.83
N ASP A 81 3.85 -4.16 -12.80
CA ASP A 81 4.81 -3.07 -12.82
C ASP A 81 5.02 -2.46 -11.45
N CYS A 82 3.94 -2.21 -10.70
CA CYS A 82 4.00 -1.55 -9.40
C CYS A 82 2.98 -2.14 -8.42
N VAL A 83 3.24 -1.91 -7.12
CA VAL A 83 2.33 -2.12 -6.01
C VAL A 83 2.02 -0.79 -5.33
N ILE A 84 0.94 -0.73 -4.55
CA ILE A 84 0.59 0.41 -3.69
C ILE A 84 0.46 -0.06 -2.24
N GLY A 85 0.90 0.78 -1.29
CA GLY A 85 0.84 0.46 0.13
C GLY A 85 2.10 -0.21 0.69
N ALA A 86 3.24 -0.09 0.01
CA ALA A 86 4.49 -0.72 0.43
C ALA A 86 5.30 0.13 1.43
N TYR A 87 5.97 -0.55 2.35
CA TYR A 87 7.01 0.03 3.19
C TYR A 87 8.40 -0.34 2.63
N LYS A 88 9.34 0.62 2.67
CA LYS A 88 10.69 0.40 2.11
C LYS A 88 11.42 -0.77 2.76
N ALA A 89 11.22 -0.95 4.08
CA ALA A 89 11.87 -2.03 4.83
C ALA A 89 11.39 -3.43 4.39
N ASP A 90 10.13 -3.54 3.92
CA ASP A 90 9.51 -4.83 3.60
C ASP A 90 9.79 -5.30 2.16
N ALA A 91 10.15 -4.37 1.28
CA ALA A 91 10.45 -4.67 -0.12
C ALA A 91 11.68 -3.87 -0.62
N PRO A 92 12.87 -4.01 0.01
CA PRO A 92 14.06 -3.21 -0.31
C PRO A 92 14.61 -3.49 -1.72
N ASP A 93 14.16 -4.54 -2.35
CA ASP A 93 14.49 -4.95 -3.73
C ASP A 93 13.66 -4.22 -4.80
N LEU A 94 12.63 -3.47 -4.43
CA LEU A 94 11.83 -2.68 -5.35
C LEU A 94 12.34 -1.22 -5.43
N LEU A 95 11.89 -0.51 -6.46
CA LEU A 95 12.15 0.93 -6.61
C LEU A 95 11.04 1.73 -5.94
N PHE A 96 11.45 2.73 -5.17
CA PHE A 96 10.54 3.63 -4.45
C PHE A 96 10.71 5.07 -4.92
N PRO A 97 9.62 5.87 -4.93
CA PRO A 97 9.71 7.31 -5.13
C PRO A 97 10.32 8.00 -3.89
N GLN A 98 10.59 9.28 -4.00
CA GLN A 98 11.00 10.12 -2.86
C GLN A 98 9.81 10.50 -1.98
N GLN A 99 8.66 10.79 -2.61
CA GLN A 99 7.44 11.19 -1.92
C GLN A 99 6.63 9.97 -1.45
N PRO A 100 6.26 9.90 -0.18
CA PRO A 100 5.32 8.90 0.30
C PRO A 100 3.89 9.20 -0.19
N LEU A 101 3.04 8.17 -0.22
CA LEU A 101 1.59 8.35 -0.35
C LEU A 101 0.94 8.86 0.94
N GLY A 102 1.51 8.50 2.08
CA GLY A 102 1.01 8.88 3.38
C GLY A 102 1.83 8.30 4.52
N LEU A 103 1.33 8.50 5.73
CA LEU A 103 1.88 7.93 6.96
C LEU A 103 0.86 6.96 7.55
N ASP A 104 1.31 5.81 7.97
CA ASP A 104 0.47 4.83 8.63
C ASP A 104 1.27 3.97 9.60
N GLY A 105 0.58 3.43 10.61
CA GLY A 105 1.16 2.59 11.64
C GLY A 105 0.35 1.31 11.83
N VAL A 106 0.52 0.67 12.97
CA VAL A 106 -0.23 -0.51 13.37
C VAL A 106 -0.89 -0.27 14.71
N GLY A 107 -2.21 -0.38 14.74
CA GLY A 107 -3.00 -0.40 15.97
C GLY A 107 -3.24 -1.83 16.45
N VAL A 108 -3.32 -1.99 17.74
CA VAL A 108 -3.67 -3.23 18.42
C VAL A 108 -5.11 -3.09 18.94
N TYR A 109 -6.04 -3.86 18.37
CA TYR A 109 -7.48 -3.71 18.61
C TYR A 109 -8.04 -4.87 19.40
N VAL A 110 -8.99 -4.56 20.28
CA VAL A 110 -9.75 -5.51 21.09
C VAL A 110 -11.24 -5.17 21.08
N ARG A 111 -12.09 -6.08 21.58
CA ARG A 111 -13.50 -5.77 21.84
C ARG A 111 -13.61 -4.59 22.80
N ALA A 112 -14.60 -3.74 22.62
CA ALA A 112 -14.77 -2.54 23.46
C ALA A 112 -14.89 -2.84 24.95
N ALA A 113 -15.49 -3.99 25.32
CA ALA A 113 -15.65 -4.42 26.72
C ALA A 113 -14.36 -4.98 27.34
N ASP A 114 -13.38 -5.36 26.54
CA ASP A 114 -12.09 -5.85 27.04
C ASP A 114 -11.23 -4.65 27.50
N GLN A 115 -10.85 -4.61 28.76
CA GLN A 115 -10.07 -3.51 29.36
C GLN A 115 -8.55 -3.68 29.20
N TRP A 116 -8.11 -4.78 28.57
CA TRP A 116 -6.69 -5.06 28.36
C TRP A 116 -6.03 -3.94 27.53
N ARG A 117 -4.78 -3.66 27.85
CA ARG A 117 -3.92 -2.72 27.12
C ARG A 117 -2.71 -3.45 26.57
N TYR A 118 -2.35 -3.06 25.35
CA TYR A 118 -1.11 -3.52 24.74
C TYR A 118 0.07 -2.74 25.34
N ASP A 119 1.05 -3.48 25.83
CA ASP A 119 2.31 -2.95 26.38
C ASP A 119 3.50 -3.79 25.86
N GLY A 120 3.69 -3.73 24.55
CA GLY A 120 4.70 -4.53 23.87
C GLY A 120 4.28 -5.98 23.58
N PRO A 121 5.08 -6.71 22.77
CA PRO A 121 4.76 -8.08 22.32
C PRO A 121 4.56 -9.08 23.45
N ASP A 122 5.28 -8.96 24.57
CA ASP A 122 5.16 -9.86 25.71
C ASP A 122 3.75 -9.83 26.32
N SER A 123 3.05 -8.70 26.21
CA SER A 123 1.66 -8.58 26.68
C SER A 123 0.67 -9.45 25.88
N LEU A 124 1.07 -9.94 24.70
CA LEU A 124 0.29 -10.85 23.85
C LEU A 124 0.37 -12.33 24.28
N ALA A 125 1.20 -12.65 25.28
CA ALA A 125 1.57 -14.04 25.63
C ALA A 125 0.37 -14.97 25.90
N ARG A 126 -0.79 -14.41 26.31
CA ARG A 126 -2.03 -15.17 26.59
C ARG A 126 -3.18 -14.76 25.69
N ARG A 127 -2.90 -14.14 24.57
CA ARG A 127 -3.90 -13.63 23.64
C ARG A 127 -3.80 -14.34 22.29
N SER A 128 -4.94 -14.62 21.69
CA SER A 128 -5.02 -15.00 20.28
C SER A 128 -5.09 -13.76 19.40
N VAL A 129 -4.35 -13.79 18.30
CA VAL A 129 -4.13 -12.62 17.44
C VAL A 129 -4.56 -12.92 16.01
N ALA A 130 -5.42 -12.08 15.46
CA ALA A 130 -5.81 -12.12 14.05
C ALA A 130 -4.95 -11.18 13.22
N VAL A 131 -4.42 -11.70 12.13
CA VAL A 131 -3.57 -10.98 11.17
C VAL A 131 -3.98 -11.31 9.74
N ILE A 132 -3.49 -10.53 8.79
CA ILE A 132 -3.61 -10.82 7.36
C ILE A 132 -2.28 -11.42 6.89
N SER A 133 -2.35 -12.47 6.10
CA SER A 133 -1.18 -13.19 5.61
C SER A 133 -0.26 -12.27 4.81
N GLU A 134 1.05 -12.42 5.03
CA GLU A 134 2.12 -11.70 4.34
C GLU A 134 2.13 -10.17 4.56
N TYR A 135 1.30 -9.65 5.48
CA TYR A 135 1.43 -8.28 5.95
C TYR A 135 2.59 -8.14 6.92
N SER A 136 3.27 -6.98 6.88
CA SER A 136 4.21 -6.56 7.89
C SER A 136 3.52 -5.67 8.92
N TYR A 137 3.75 -6.00 10.19
CA TYR A 137 3.25 -5.23 11.34
C TYR A 137 4.38 -4.49 12.07
N GLY A 138 5.55 -4.43 11.42
CA GLY A 138 6.78 -3.86 11.96
C GLY A 138 7.63 -4.90 12.69
N GLU A 139 8.93 -4.70 12.65
CA GLU A 139 9.95 -5.68 13.09
C GLU A 139 9.61 -6.36 14.41
N THR A 140 9.26 -5.58 15.43
CA THR A 140 8.97 -6.11 16.78
C THR A 140 7.76 -7.05 16.81
N LEU A 141 6.68 -6.72 16.13
CA LEU A 141 5.49 -7.58 16.04
C LEU A 141 5.73 -8.74 15.08
N ASP A 142 6.43 -8.52 13.98
CA ASP A 142 6.73 -9.56 13.00
C ASP A 142 7.63 -10.65 13.61
N ASP A 143 8.60 -10.28 14.45
CA ASP A 143 9.42 -11.23 15.22
C ASP A 143 8.57 -12.05 16.20
N TRP A 144 7.62 -11.42 16.90
CA TRP A 144 6.71 -12.12 17.80
C TRP A 144 5.79 -13.08 17.03
N LEU A 145 5.27 -12.65 15.87
CA LEU A 145 4.41 -13.46 14.99
C LEU A 145 5.16 -14.66 14.39
N ALA A 146 6.45 -14.49 14.08
CA ALA A 146 7.28 -15.54 13.51
C ALA A 146 7.79 -16.54 14.56
N ALA A 147 7.75 -16.22 15.84
CA ALA A 147 8.24 -17.08 16.90
C ALA A 147 7.42 -18.39 16.99
N PRO A 148 8.05 -19.59 16.89
CA PRO A 148 7.32 -20.87 16.83
C PRO A 148 6.39 -21.11 18.02
N GLY A 149 6.74 -20.62 19.22
CA GLY A 149 5.93 -20.74 20.43
C GLY A 149 4.60 -19.97 20.38
N ASN A 150 4.44 -19.05 19.43
CA ASN A 150 3.23 -18.25 19.25
C ASN A 150 2.28 -18.77 18.16
N ALA A 151 2.74 -19.71 17.32
CA ALA A 151 2.01 -20.16 16.13
C ALA A 151 0.56 -20.59 16.41
N THR A 152 0.28 -21.24 17.53
CA THR A 152 -1.07 -21.72 17.88
C THR A 152 -2.03 -20.60 18.28
N ARG A 153 -1.52 -19.39 18.54
CA ARG A 153 -2.33 -18.22 18.92
C ARG A 153 -2.61 -17.30 17.74
N ILE A 154 -1.98 -17.54 16.60
CA ILE A 154 -2.07 -16.66 15.43
C ILE A 154 -3.09 -17.23 14.47
N GLN A 155 -4.06 -16.41 14.06
CA GLN A 155 -5.03 -16.74 13.02
C GLN A 155 -4.78 -15.83 11.81
N MET A 156 -4.33 -16.42 10.72
CA MET A 156 -4.11 -15.73 9.46
C MET A 156 -5.38 -15.73 8.61
N ALA A 157 -5.71 -14.58 8.02
CA ALA A 157 -6.77 -14.43 7.04
C ALA A 157 -6.17 -14.08 5.67
N TYR A 158 -6.90 -14.38 4.61
CA TYR A 158 -6.49 -14.22 3.23
C TYR A 158 -7.61 -13.59 2.40
N GLY A 159 -7.22 -12.88 1.34
CA GLY A 159 -8.15 -12.38 0.33
C GLY A 159 -8.79 -11.04 0.67
N ALA A 160 -9.68 -10.58 -0.21
CA ALA A 160 -10.23 -9.22 -0.15
C ALA A 160 -11.08 -8.94 1.10
N ASP A 161 -11.70 -9.96 1.68
CA ASP A 161 -12.57 -9.86 2.87
C ASP A 161 -11.84 -10.21 4.17
N ALA A 162 -10.51 -10.35 4.12
CA ALA A 162 -9.70 -10.80 5.25
C ALA A 162 -9.90 -9.96 6.51
N LEU A 163 -9.86 -8.64 6.39
CA LEU A 163 -10.05 -7.74 7.53
C LEU A 163 -11.46 -7.81 8.11
N GLU A 164 -12.48 -7.77 7.27
CA GLU A 164 -13.87 -7.92 7.74
C GLU A 164 -14.08 -9.27 8.46
N GLY A 165 -13.52 -10.35 7.91
CA GLY A 165 -13.53 -11.66 8.54
C GLY A 165 -12.84 -11.65 9.91
N ASN A 166 -11.71 -10.99 10.05
CA ASN A 166 -11.00 -10.82 11.32
C ASN A 166 -11.79 -9.99 12.34
N ILE A 167 -12.46 -8.92 11.91
CA ILE A 167 -13.35 -8.13 12.77
C ILE A 167 -14.49 -9.01 13.29
N ARG A 168 -15.12 -9.81 12.43
CA ARG A 168 -16.20 -10.74 12.84
C ARG A 168 -15.72 -11.78 13.84
N LYS A 169 -14.51 -12.33 13.66
CA LYS A 169 -13.88 -13.25 14.63
C LYS A 169 -13.63 -12.58 15.98
N LEU A 170 -13.13 -11.33 15.96
CA LEU A 170 -12.90 -10.55 17.18
C LEU A 170 -14.21 -10.35 17.96
N LEU A 171 -15.27 -9.91 17.29
CA LEU A 171 -16.58 -9.66 17.90
C LEU A 171 -17.25 -10.95 18.39
N ALA A 172 -17.02 -12.07 17.71
CA ALA A 172 -17.51 -13.39 18.11
C ALA A 172 -16.68 -14.04 19.25
N GLY A 173 -15.61 -13.38 19.72
CA GLY A 173 -14.73 -13.93 20.76
C GLY A 173 -13.85 -15.09 20.28
N ARG A 174 -13.67 -15.27 18.98
CA ARG A 174 -12.82 -16.33 18.40
C ARG A 174 -11.34 -15.96 18.36
N VAL A 175 -11.05 -14.67 18.43
CA VAL A 175 -9.73 -14.09 18.67
C VAL A 175 -9.84 -12.97 19.70
N ASP A 176 -8.75 -12.67 20.37
CA ASP A 176 -8.71 -11.66 21.43
C ASP A 176 -8.24 -10.31 20.92
N VAL A 177 -7.33 -10.33 19.93
CA VAL A 177 -6.62 -9.16 19.42
C VAL A 177 -6.63 -9.19 17.88
N LEU A 178 -6.72 -8.01 17.29
CA LEU A 178 -6.58 -7.80 15.85
C LEU A 178 -5.55 -6.71 15.61
N LEU A 179 -4.61 -6.97 14.68
CA LEU A 179 -3.61 -6.00 14.24
C LEU A 179 -4.03 -5.41 12.90
N GLU A 180 -4.09 -4.10 12.80
CA GLU A 180 -4.39 -3.39 11.54
C GLU A 180 -3.97 -1.92 11.61
N SER A 181 -3.82 -1.32 10.44
CA SER A 181 -3.69 0.12 10.25
C SER A 181 -4.85 0.87 10.91
N PRO A 182 -4.57 1.92 11.72
CA PRO A 182 -5.63 2.74 12.30
C PRO A 182 -6.52 3.41 11.26
N MET A 183 -5.97 3.86 10.15
CA MET A 183 -6.72 4.46 9.05
C MET A 183 -7.69 3.47 8.41
N ILE A 184 -7.21 2.28 8.10
CA ILE A 184 -8.00 1.21 7.48
C ILE A 184 -9.08 0.73 8.44
N MET A 185 -8.71 0.47 9.69
CA MET A 185 -9.63 -0.01 10.72
C MET A 185 -10.75 0.98 10.98
N THR A 186 -10.43 2.26 11.18
CA THR A 186 -11.41 3.32 11.42
C THR A 186 -12.41 3.42 10.27
N THR A 187 -11.90 3.39 9.03
CA THR A 187 -12.74 3.49 7.82
C THR A 187 -13.67 2.29 7.69
N LEU A 188 -13.17 1.07 7.89
CA LEU A 188 -13.99 -0.12 7.75
C LEU A 188 -15.02 -0.25 8.89
N LEU A 189 -14.63 0.02 10.13
CA LEU A 189 -15.54 0.02 11.26
C LEU A 189 -16.69 1.03 11.07
N ALA A 190 -16.40 2.23 10.54
CA ALA A 190 -17.40 3.23 10.22
C ALA A 190 -18.39 2.73 9.16
N ARG A 191 -17.87 2.13 8.08
CA ARG A 191 -18.68 1.57 7.00
C ARG A 191 -19.59 0.42 7.47
N LEU A 192 -19.12 -0.38 8.41
CA LEU A 192 -19.87 -1.51 9.00
C LEU A 192 -20.74 -1.11 10.20
N GLU A 193 -20.68 0.15 10.65
CA GLU A 193 -21.38 0.67 11.85
C GLU A 193 -20.97 -0.06 13.14
N LEU A 194 -19.70 -0.48 13.22
CA LEU A 194 -19.15 -1.30 14.32
C LEU A 194 -18.21 -0.54 15.25
N GLN A 195 -18.05 0.79 15.13
CA GLN A 195 -17.07 1.60 15.87
C GLN A 195 -17.18 1.44 17.39
N ARG A 196 -18.41 1.32 17.91
CA ARG A 196 -18.65 1.20 19.36
C ARG A 196 -18.30 -0.16 19.96
N TYR A 197 -18.06 -1.16 19.13
CA TYR A 197 -17.80 -2.53 19.58
C TYR A 197 -16.32 -2.90 19.59
N VAL A 198 -15.47 -2.05 19.04
CA VAL A 198 -14.04 -2.27 18.93
C VAL A 198 -13.30 -1.04 19.46
N ARG A 199 -12.23 -1.25 20.19
CA ARG A 199 -11.37 -0.15 20.65
C ARG A 199 -9.91 -0.43 20.40
N LEU A 200 -9.14 0.65 20.28
CA LEU A 200 -7.68 0.61 20.24
C LEU A 200 -7.16 0.30 21.66
N ALA A 201 -6.37 -0.76 21.80
CA ALA A 201 -5.73 -1.15 23.05
C ALA A 201 -4.31 -0.59 23.20
N GLY A 202 -3.69 -0.16 22.11
CA GLY A 202 -2.38 0.46 22.07
C GLY A 202 -1.80 0.50 20.66
N ASP A 203 -0.67 1.14 20.52
CA ASP A 203 0.05 1.25 19.26
C ASP A 203 1.07 0.12 19.13
N GLY A 204 0.92 -0.72 18.12
CA GLY A 204 1.85 -1.80 17.80
C GLY A 204 3.09 -1.32 17.06
N LYS A 205 2.92 -0.34 16.18
CA LYS A 205 3.96 0.33 15.42
C LYS A 205 3.60 1.80 15.23
N PRO A 206 4.51 2.74 15.49
CA PRO A 206 4.27 4.15 15.20
C PRO A 206 4.09 4.38 13.69
N ALA A 207 3.41 5.48 13.34
CA ALA A 207 3.19 5.84 11.95
C ALA A 207 4.52 6.05 11.21
N THR A 208 4.65 5.40 10.06
CA THR A 208 5.80 5.49 9.15
C THR A 208 5.30 5.73 7.73
N PRO A 209 6.14 6.29 6.84
CA PRO A 209 5.76 6.50 5.46
C PRO A 209 5.46 5.19 4.72
N PHE A 210 4.37 5.17 3.94
CA PHE A 210 4.09 4.14 2.96
C PHE A 210 4.06 4.71 1.55
N TYR A 211 4.31 3.85 0.56
CA TYR A 211 4.66 4.26 -0.79
C TYR A 211 3.95 3.42 -1.85
N ILE A 212 4.04 3.86 -3.10
CA ILE A 212 4.05 2.96 -4.25
C ILE A 212 5.45 2.38 -4.40
N ALA A 213 5.57 1.21 -5.00
CA ALA A 213 6.87 0.62 -5.33
C ALA A 213 6.77 -0.10 -6.67
N CYS A 214 7.80 0.02 -7.48
CA CYS A 214 7.82 -0.52 -8.84
C CYS A 214 8.97 -1.51 -9.05
N SER A 215 8.84 -2.35 -10.09
CA SER A 215 9.85 -3.34 -10.44
C SER A 215 11.19 -2.71 -10.77
N ALA A 216 12.25 -3.17 -10.11
CA ALA A 216 13.62 -2.74 -10.39
C ALA A 216 14.11 -3.18 -11.79
N SER A 217 13.47 -4.19 -12.37
CA SER A 217 13.82 -4.69 -13.71
C SER A 217 13.12 -3.96 -14.86
N ASN A 218 12.14 -3.10 -14.56
CA ASN A 218 11.44 -2.35 -15.60
C ASN A 218 12.18 -1.03 -15.90
N PRO A 219 12.72 -0.84 -17.11
CA PRO A 219 13.50 0.35 -17.45
C PRO A 219 12.67 1.64 -17.45
N ALA A 220 11.34 1.59 -17.56
CA ALA A 220 10.47 2.75 -17.50
C ALA A 220 10.11 3.17 -16.05
N ALA A 221 10.27 2.30 -15.07
CA ALA A 221 9.88 2.55 -13.69
C ALA A 221 10.52 3.80 -13.06
N PRO A 222 11.82 4.11 -13.27
CA PRO A 222 12.42 5.34 -12.74
C PRO A 222 11.69 6.61 -13.20
N ASP A 223 11.26 6.67 -14.47
CA ASP A 223 10.53 7.82 -15.00
C ASP A 223 9.12 7.92 -14.42
N TRP A 224 8.41 6.80 -14.26
CA TRP A 224 7.09 6.80 -13.61
C TRP A 224 7.16 7.29 -12.17
N LEU A 225 8.19 6.87 -11.42
CA LEU A 225 8.40 7.30 -10.04
C LEU A 225 8.77 8.78 -9.95
N ARG A 226 9.61 9.28 -10.86
CA ARG A 226 9.92 10.72 -10.94
C ARG A 226 8.67 11.55 -11.26
N GLN A 227 7.84 11.12 -12.21
CA GLN A 227 6.57 11.77 -12.54
C GLN A 227 5.62 11.77 -11.34
N PHE A 228 5.57 10.66 -10.58
CA PHE A 228 4.82 10.60 -9.33
C PHE A 228 5.33 11.63 -8.32
N ASP A 229 6.63 11.70 -8.07
CA ASP A 229 7.23 12.68 -7.16
C ASP A 229 6.88 14.12 -7.54
N GLU A 230 7.02 14.47 -8.81
CA GLU A 230 6.67 15.79 -9.35
C GLU A 230 5.17 16.09 -9.19
N GLY A 231 4.32 15.09 -9.41
CA GLY A 231 2.86 15.20 -9.26
C GLY A 231 2.42 15.41 -7.81
N MET A 232 3.08 14.75 -6.86
CA MET A 232 2.79 14.88 -5.43
C MET A 232 3.18 16.25 -4.84
N LEU A 233 4.05 16.99 -5.49
CA LEU A 233 4.50 18.33 -5.07
C LEU A 233 3.66 19.47 -5.66
N ARG A 234 2.70 19.17 -6.52
CA ARG A 234 1.75 20.14 -7.15
C ARG A 234 0.43 20.18 -6.43
#